data_9f58620e2d7cbee1edfb3c6d54424e2c
#
_entry.id   9f58620e2d7cbee1edfb3c6d54424e2c
#
_cell.length_a   1.000
_cell.length_b   1.000
_cell.length_c   1.000
_cell.angle_alpha   90.00
_cell.angle_beta   90.00
_cell.angle_gamma   90.00
#
_symmetry.space_group_name_H-M   'P 1'
#
loop_
_entity.id
_entity.type
_entity.pdbx_description
1 polymer ?
#
loop_
_entity_poly.entity_id
_entity_poly.type
_entity_poly.pdbx_seq_one_letter_code
_entity_poly.pdbx_strand_id
1 'polypeptide(L)'
;MDHSKLWKILKEIGISDHLTCLLRNLYAGQEATVRTAHGTTDWFQIRKGVHQGCILSPCLFNLYAEYIMTNTGLEETQAGIKIAGRNINNLRYADDTTFMAESEEEIRSLLMKVKVESEKVGLKLNIQKTKIMASGPITAWQIDGEKMETVTDFIFLGSKITADGDCSHEIKRHLVLGRKVMTNLDIISNADTLLCQKGPSSQGCGFSSSHVWM
;
A
#
# COMPACT_ATOMS: atom_id res chain seq x y z
N MET A 1 -10.07 -4.81 7.85
CA MET A 1 -11.25 -3.93 7.66
C MET A 1 -12.50 -4.71 8.05
N ASP A 2 -13.32 -4.18 8.92
CA ASP A 2 -14.56 -4.80 9.39
C ASP A 2 -15.74 -4.31 8.52
N HIS A 3 -16.60 -5.23 8.03
CA HIS A 3 -17.68 -4.87 7.12
C HIS A 3 -18.71 -3.93 7.78
N SER A 4 -19.06 -4.16 9.06
CA SER A 4 -20.02 -3.31 9.75
C SER A 4 -19.52 -1.87 9.89
N LYS A 5 -18.23 -1.71 10.18
CA LYS A 5 -17.58 -0.40 10.25
C LYS A 5 -17.47 0.24 8.86
N LEU A 6 -17.15 -0.55 7.81
CA LEU A 6 -17.10 -0.05 6.44
C LEU A 6 -18.43 0.60 6.02
N TRP A 7 -19.56 -0.09 6.26
CA TRP A 7 -20.87 0.45 5.88
C TRP A 7 -21.22 1.76 6.62
N LYS A 8 -20.82 1.87 7.88
CA LYS A 8 -20.97 3.10 8.66
C LYS A 8 -20.12 4.23 8.06
N ILE A 9 -18.86 3.97 7.79
CA ILE A 9 -17.92 4.93 7.19
C ILE A 9 -18.44 5.43 5.84
N LEU A 10 -18.85 4.53 4.94
CA LEU A 10 -19.39 4.92 3.63
C LEU A 10 -20.58 5.88 3.75
N LYS A 11 -21.44 5.66 4.74
CA LYS A 11 -22.56 6.52 5.01
C LYS A 11 -22.12 7.89 5.56
N GLU A 12 -21.16 7.92 6.47
CA GLU A 12 -20.62 9.15 7.06
C GLU A 12 -19.91 10.05 6.06
N ILE A 13 -19.21 9.46 5.07
CA ILE A 13 -18.57 10.21 3.96
C ILE A 13 -19.55 10.59 2.84
N GLY A 14 -20.85 10.31 2.98
CA GLY A 14 -21.89 10.75 2.06
C GLY A 14 -22.18 9.82 0.87
N ILE A 15 -21.71 8.56 0.91
CA ILE A 15 -22.12 7.58 -0.10
C ILE A 15 -23.61 7.24 0.09
N SER A 16 -24.38 7.28 -0.99
CA SER A 16 -25.82 7.07 -0.95
C SER A 16 -26.22 5.71 -0.33
N ASP A 17 -27.36 5.68 0.37
CA ASP A 17 -27.86 4.45 0.97
C ASP A 17 -28.10 3.35 -0.06
N HIS A 18 -28.49 3.72 -1.29
CA HIS A 18 -28.68 2.78 -2.39
C HIS A 18 -27.38 2.06 -2.76
N LEU A 19 -26.30 2.80 -2.99
CA LEU A 19 -24.98 2.21 -3.31
C LEU A 19 -24.44 1.41 -2.13
N THR A 20 -24.58 1.91 -0.92
CA THR A 20 -24.18 1.18 0.29
C THR A 20 -24.93 -0.13 0.43
N CYS A 21 -26.23 -0.17 0.10
CA CYS A 21 -27.03 -1.38 0.11
C CYS A 21 -26.56 -2.39 -0.95
N LEU A 22 -26.27 -1.94 -2.18
CA LEU A 22 -25.72 -2.80 -3.23
C LEU A 22 -24.39 -3.43 -2.81
N LEU A 23 -23.49 -2.62 -2.24
CA LEU A 23 -22.20 -3.12 -1.73
C LEU A 23 -22.40 -4.13 -0.61
N ARG A 24 -23.30 -3.86 0.34
CA ARG A 24 -23.62 -4.83 1.42
C ARG A 24 -24.13 -6.14 0.87
N ASN A 25 -25.00 -6.11 -0.13
CA ASN A 25 -25.52 -7.33 -0.78
C ASN A 25 -24.39 -8.09 -1.52
N LEU A 26 -23.45 -7.39 -2.15
CA LEU A 26 -22.28 -8.00 -2.79
C LEU A 26 -21.39 -8.75 -1.79
N TYR A 27 -21.25 -8.25 -0.57
CA TYR A 27 -20.44 -8.84 0.49
C TYR A 27 -21.24 -9.78 1.43
N ALA A 28 -22.57 -9.81 1.30
CA ALA A 28 -23.42 -10.66 2.14
C ALA A 28 -23.27 -12.14 1.75
N GLY A 29 -23.10 -12.99 2.76
CA GLY A 29 -23.05 -14.44 2.55
C GLY A 29 -21.83 -14.94 1.79
N GLN A 30 -20.78 -14.14 1.65
CA GLN A 30 -19.54 -14.59 1.01
C GLN A 30 -18.88 -15.68 1.82
N GLU A 31 -18.54 -16.77 1.17
CA GLU A 31 -17.84 -17.92 1.74
C GLU A 31 -16.55 -18.19 0.96
N ALA A 32 -15.58 -18.75 1.64
CA ALA A 32 -14.32 -19.15 1.03
C ALA A 32 -13.89 -20.53 1.54
N THR A 33 -13.06 -21.18 0.75
CA THR A 33 -12.32 -22.39 1.11
C THR A 33 -10.86 -22.21 0.67
N VAL A 34 -9.94 -22.82 1.37
CA VAL A 34 -8.51 -22.76 1.09
C VAL A 34 -8.02 -24.12 0.61
N ARG A 35 -7.39 -24.14 -0.55
CA ARG A 35 -6.73 -25.33 -1.07
C ARG A 35 -5.30 -25.39 -0.54
N THR A 36 -4.98 -26.46 0.18
CA THR A 36 -3.64 -26.73 0.72
C THR A 36 -3.04 -27.97 0.05
N ALA A 37 -1.78 -28.26 0.33
CA ALA A 37 -1.12 -29.49 -0.13
C ALA A 37 -1.80 -30.76 0.44
N HIS A 38 -2.53 -30.65 1.55
CA HIS A 38 -3.18 -31.76 2.25
C HIS A 38 -4.69 -31.89 1.95
N GLY A 39 -5.22 -31.01 1.07
CA GLY A 39 -6.64 -31.01 0.71
C GLY A 39 -7.27 -29.62 0.78
N THR A 40 -8.59 -29.57 0.72
CA THR A 40 -9.37 -28.34 0.78
C THR A 40 -10.01 -28.21 2.16
N THR A 41 -9.98 -27.03 2.75
CA THR A 41 -10.67 -26.77 4.04
C THR A 41 -12.19 -26.81 3.86
N ASP A 42 -12.92 -26.89 4.96
CA ASP A 42 -14.35 -26.62 4.97
C ASP A 42 -14.64 -25.18 4.57
N TRP A 43 -15.85 -24.92 4.08
CA TRP A 43 -16.30 -23.58 3.75
C TRP A 43 -16.46 -22.73 5.01
N PHE A 44 -15.95 -21.52 4.98
CA PHE A 44 -16.09 -20.56 6.07
C PHE A 44 -16.57 -19.20 5.56
N GLN A 45 -17.36 -18.50 6.36
CA GLN A 45 -17.90 -17.19 6.02
C GLN A 45 -16.86 -16.09 6.15
N ILE A 46 -16.80 -15.19 5.15
CA ILE A 46 -15.96 -14.00 5.13
C ILE A 46 -16.74 -12.84 5.75
N ARG A 47 -16.27 -12.36 6.89
CA ARG A 47 -16.90 -11.25 7.63
C ARG A 47 -16.04 -9.99 7.69
N LYS A 48 -14.81 -10.07 7.21
CA LYS A 48 -13.80 -8.98 7.26
C LYS A 48 -12.97 -8.99 5.99
N GLY A 49 -12.40 -7.82 5.68
CA GLY A 49 -11.53 -7.63 4.54
C GLY A 49 -12.28 -7.17 3.29
N VAL A 50 -11.55 -7.02 2.20
CA VAL A 50 -12.06 -6.82 0.85
C VAL A 50 -11.45 -7.88 -0.05
N HIS A 51 -12.19 -8.27 -1.09
CA HIS A 51 -11.78 -9.34 -1.97
C HIS A 51 -10.59 -8.91 -2.83
N GLN A 52 -9.44 -9.58 -2.72
CA GLN A 52 -8.28 -9.33 -3.60
C GLN A 52 -8.63 -9.66 -5.05
N GLY A 53 -8.24 -8.76 -5.98
CA GLY A 53 -8.56 -8.89 -7.40
C GLY A 53 -9.94 -8.31 -7.81
N CYS A 54 -10.79 -7.92 -6.87
CA CYS A 54 -12.02 -7.20 -7.18
C CYS A 54 -11.71 -5.73 -7.49
N ILE A 55 -12.26 -5.21 -8.57
CA ILE A 55 -12.06 -3.82 -9.03
C ILE A 55 -12.52 -2.78 -7.99
N LEU A 56 -13.49 -3.11 -7.15
CA LEU A 56 -14.01 -2.22 -6.11
C LEU A 56 -13.15 -2.18 -4.85
N SER A 57 -12.34 -3.19 -4.60
CA SER A 57 -11.60 -3.33 -3.35
C SER A 57 -10.60 -2.20 -3.09
N PRO A 58 -9.80 -1.74 -4.07
CA PRO A 58 -8.93 -0.58 -3.88
C PRO A 58 -9.71 0.70 -3.55
N CYS A 59 -10.85 0.93 -4.23
CA CYS A 59 -11.68 2.09 -3.96
C CYS A 59 -12.25 2.07 -2.54
N LEU A 60 -12.78 0.93 -2.09
CA LEU A 60 -13.33 0.77 -0.74
C LEU A 60 -12.25 0.95 0.33
N PHE A 61 -11.04 0.41 0.09
CA PHE A 61 -9.92 0.59 0.99
C PHE A 61 -9.49 2.06 1.06
N ASN A 62 -9.36 2.74 -0.08
CA ASN A 62 -8.98 4.15 -0.12
C ASN A 62 -9.98 5.05 0.59
N LEU A 63 -11.29 4.83 0.41
CA LEU A 63 -12.32 5.56 1.14
C LEU A 63 -12.22 5.34 2.65
N TYR A 64 -11.93 4.11 3.06
CA TYR A 64 -11.74 3.75 4.46
C TYR A 64 -10.49 4.41 5.06
N ALA A 65 -9.37 4.41 4.33
CA ALA A 65 -8.13 5.07 4.73
C ALA A 65 -8.29 6.60 4.78
N GLU A 66 -8.98 7.18 3.80
CA GLU A 66 -9.27 8.62 3.77
C GLU A 66 -10.11 9.07 4.97
N TYR A 67 -11.13 8.31 5.33
CA TYR A 67 -11.93 8.56 6.55
C TYR A 67 -11.05 8.60 7.81
N ILE A 68 -10.11 7.64 7.95
CA ILE A 68 -9.18 7.63 9.09
C ILE A 68 -8.35 8.92 9.10
N MET A 69 -7.74 9.25 7.97
CA MET A 69 -6.84 10.39 7.88
C MET A 69 -7.54 11.72 8.10
N THR A 70 -8.75 11.90 7.59
CA THR A 70 -9.58 13.08 7.84
C THR A 70 -9.88 13.25 9.33
N ASN A 71 -10.22 12.15 10.02
CA ASN A 71 -10.52 12.18 11.45
C ASN A 71 -9.28 12.42 12.35
N THR A 72 -8.07 12.24 11.82
CA THR A 72 -6.84 12.57 12.56
C THR A 72 -6.57 14.06 12.63
N GLY A 73 -7.19 14.88 11.77
CA GLY A 73 -6.92 16.32 11.67
C GLY A 73 -5.47 16.64 11.25
N LEU A 74 -4.80 15.74 10.51
CA LEU A 74 -3.40 15.96 10.10
C LEU A 74 -3.23 17.16 9.18
N GLU A 75 -4.25 17.50 8.39
CA GLU A 75 -4.21 18.64 7.48
C GLU A 75 -4.19 19.99 8.22
N GLU A 76 -4.74 20.02 9.44
CA GLU A 76 -4.79 21.21 10.30
C GLU A 76 -3.51 21.37 11.13
N THR A 77 -2.63 20.37 11.18
CA THR A 77 -1.40 20.42 11.97
C THR A 77 -0.32 21.22 11.24
N GLN A 78 0.45 22.00 12.01
CA GLN A 78 1.65 22.68 11.49
C GLN A 78 2.85 21.72 11.38
N ALA A 79 2.75 20.52 11.96
CA ALA A 79 3.78 19.49 11.86
C ALA A 79 3.97 19.08 10.39
N GLY A 80 5.22 18.80 10.00
CA GLY A 80 5.57 18.43 8.64
C GLY A 80 6.82 19.12 8.15
N ILE A 81 7.19 18.86 6.92
CA ILE A 81 8.32 19.51 6.24
C ILE A 81 7.82 20.47 5.17
N LYS A 82 8.50 21.60 4.98
CA LYS A 82 8.14 22.57 3.95
C LYS A 82 8.83 22.27 2.63
N ILE A 83 8.05 21.89 1.62
CA ILE A 83 8.54 21.66 0.25
C ILE A 83 7.85 22.64 -0.68
N ALA A 84 8.62 23.49 -1.38
CA ALA A 84 8.11 24.50 -2.29
C ALA A 84 6.98 25.38 -1.68
N GLY A 85 7.12 25.77 -0.42
CA GLY A 85 6.16 26.59 0.32
C GLY A 85 4.92 25.87 0.82
N ARG A 86 4.77 24.57 0.58
CA ARG A 86 3.69 23.73 1.10
C ARG A 86 4.17 22.89 2.27
N ASN A 87 3.37 22.80 3.31
CA ASN A 87 3.63 21.90 4.42
C ASN A 87 3.17 20.49 4.05
N ILE A 88 4.09 19.52 4.10
CA ILE A 88 3.82 18.11 3.80
C ILE A 88 4.17 17.30 5.05
N ASN A 89 3.19 16.64 5.64
CA ASN A 89 3.35 15.81 6.82
C ASN A 89 3.12 14.33 6.56
N ASN A 90 2.53 13.97 5.42
CA ASN A 90 2.34 12.57 5.04
C ASN A 90 2.33 12.39 3.52
N LEU A 91 2.72 11.20 3.07
CA LEU A 91 2.53 10.68 1.71
C LEU A 91 1.85 9.33 1.82
N ARG A 92 0.84 9.09 1.00
CA ARG A 92 0.00 7.89 1.07
C ARG A 92 -0.16 7.22 -0.28
N TYR A 93 -0.05 5.90 -0.25
CA TYR A 93 -0.39 5.06 -1.39
C TYR A 93 -0.95 3.74 -0.90
N ALA A 94 -2.25 3.52 -1.08
CA ALA A 94 -2.98 2.38 -0.52
C ALA A 94 -2.75 2.24 1.00
N ASP A 95 -2.13 1.16 1.45
CA ASP A 95 -1.76 0.89 2.85
C ASP A 95 -0.38 1.44 3.24
N ASP A 96 0.45 1.82 2.27
CA ASP A 96 1.75 2.43 2.54
C ASP A 96 1.57 3.92 2.87
N THR A 97 2.01 4.30 4.06
CA THR A 97 1.97 5.69 4.52
C THR A 97 3.32 6.09 5.08
N THR A 98 3.85 7.21 4.60
CA THR A 98 5.06 7.84 5.14
C THR A 98 4.68 9.13 5.85
N PHE A 99 5.08 9.29 7.10
CA PHE A 99 4.96 10.54 7.84
C PHE A 99 6.27 11.31 7.81
N MET A 100 6.18 12.63 7.77
CA MET A 100 7.32 13.54 7.73
C MET A 100 7.12 14.65 8.75
N ALA A 101 8.18 14.99 9.49
CA ALA A 101 8.20 16.08 10.43
C ALA A 101 9.64 16.58 10.66
N GLU A 102 9.78 17.77 11.22
CA GLU A 102 11.08 18.38 11.53
C GLU A 102 11.63 17.90 12.89
N SER A 103 10.78 17.36 13.77
CA SER A 103 11.17 16.87 15.09
C SER A 103 10.64 15.46 15.41
N GLU A 104 11.31 14.80 16.35
CA GLU A 104 10.93 13.48 16.86
C GLU A 104 9.55 13.52 17.53
N GLU A 105 9.26 14.57 18.30
CA GLU A 105 8.01 14.76 19.02
C GLU A 105 6.84 14.93 18.04
N GLU A 106 7.04 15.68 16.95
CA GLU A 106 6.03 15.86 15.92
C GLU A 106 5.70 14.53 15.23
N ILE A 107 6.71 13.77 14.78
CA ILE A 107 6.47 12.49 14.10
C ILE A 107 5.76 11.50 15.03
N ARG A 108 6.13 11.50 16.32
CA ARG A 108 5.45 10.69 17.35
C ARG A 108 3.99 11.08 17.51
N SER A 109 3.71 12.37 17.56
CA SER A 109 2.35 12.90 17.67
C SER A 109 1.49 12.50 16.46
N LEU A 110 2.02 12.67 15.22
CA LEU A 110 1.34 12.27 13.99
C LEU A 110 1.02 10.78 13.99
N LEU A 111 2.01 9.95 14.30
CA LEU A 111 1.86 8.49 14.29
C LEU A 111 0.85 8.02 15.35
N MET A 112 0.86 8.60 16.56
CA MET A 112 -0.07 8.22 17.61
C MET A 112 -1.51 8.63 17.28
N LYS A 113 -1.73 9.78 16.65
CA LYS A 113 -3.07 10.18 16.18
C LYS A 113 -3.63 9.16 15.17
N VAL A 114 -2.83 8.81 14.15
CA VAL A 114 -3.24 7.84 13.14
C VAL A 114 -3.47 6.47 13.74
N LYS A 115 -2.62 6.03 14.66
CA LYS A 115 -2.79 4.76 15.38
C LYS A 115 -4.14 4.70 16.10
N VAL A 116 -4.46 5.72 16.90
CA VAL A 116 -5.71 5.79 17.67
C VAL A 116 -6.94 5.74 16.72
N GLU A 117 -6.95 6.55 15.66
CA GLU A 117 -8.08 6.57 14.72
C GLU A 117 -8.20 5.26 13.93
N SER A 118 -7.07 4.65 13.54
CA SER A 118 -7.06 3.35 12.86
C SER A 118 -7.63 2.24 13.75
N GLU A 119 -7.27 2.21 15.03
CA GLU A 119 -7.77 1.23 15.98
C GLU A 119 -9.28 1.34 16.23
N LYS A 120 -9.84 2.55 16.27
CA LYS A 120 -11.30 2.77 16.38
C LYS A 120 -12.07 2.06 15.27
N VAL A 121 -11.52 2.06 14.08
CA VAL A 121 -12.14 1.41 12.91
C VAL A 121 -11.66 -0.04 12.70
N GLY A 122 -10.76 -0.54 13.53
CA GLY A 122 -10.31 -1.94 13.53
C GLY A 122 -9.16 -2.22 12.57
N LEU A 123 -8.40 -1.20 12.16
CA LEU A 123 -7.09 -1.36 11.55
C LEU A 123 -6.01 -1.25 12.63
N LYS A 124 -4.95 -2.01 12.49
CA LYS A 124 -3.80 -1.98 13.40
C LYS A 124 -2.56 -1.59 12.63
N LEU A 125 -1.75 -0.71 13.23
CA LEU A 125 -0.44 -0.41 12.73
C LEU A 125 0.45 -1.66 12.80
N ASN A 126 1.15 -1.98 11.71
CA ASN A 126 2.11 -3.06 11.71
C ASN A 126 3.48 -2.52 12.14
N ILE A 127 3.76 -2.58 13.45
CA ILE A 127 4.99 -2.03 14.04
C ILE A 127 6.24 -2.71 13.46
N GLN A 128 6.19 -4.02 13.20
CA GLN A 128 7.33 -4.76 12.64
C GLN A 128 7.70 -4.32 11.23
N LYS A 129 6.73 -3.85 10.43
CA LYS A 129 6.98 -3.30 9.08
C LYS A 129 7.23 -1.80 9.11
N THR A 130 6.88 -1.11 10.19
CA THR A 130 7.07 0.33 10.32
C THR A 130 8.51 0.63 10.65
N LYS A 131 9.13 1.53 9.89
CA LYS A 131 10.53 1.92 10.01
C LYS A 131 10.62 3.42 10.27
N ILE A 132 11.67 3.82 10.95
CA ILE A 132 11.97 5.23 11.19
C ILE A 132 13.31 5.57 10.57
N MET A 133 13.38 6.74 9.94
CA MET A 133 14.60 7.29 9.36
C MET A 133 14.73 8.76 9.77
N ALA A 134 15.94 9.19 10.10
CA ALA A 134 16.26 10.58 10.37
C ALA A 134 17.58 10.97 9.75
N SER A 135 17.75 12.26 9.44
CA SER A 135 19.00 12.84 8.94
C SER A 135 20.05 13.06 10.06
N GLY A 136 19.69 12.83 11.32
CA GLY A 136 20.55 12.98 12.50
C GLY A 136 20.49 11.78 13.43
N PRO A 137 21.21 11.84 14.57
CA PRO A 137 21.15 10.80 15.58
C PRO A 137 19.72 10.70 16.14
N ILE A 138 19.18 9.50 16.16
CA ILE A 138 17.84 9.22 16.67
C ILE A 138 17.91 8.31 17.88
N THR A 139 17.10 8.58 18.89
CA THR A 139 16.95 7.70 20.05
C THR A 139 16.15 6.45 19.67
N ALA A 140 16.28 5.38 20.47
CA ALA A 140 15.51 4.17 20.25
C ALA A 140 14.00 4.45 20.37
N TRP A 141 13.27 4.22 19.30
CA TRP A 141 11.81 4.41 19.28
C TRP A 141 11.09 3.16 19.71
N GLN A 142 10.05 3.36 20.52
CA GLN A 142 9.14 2.30 20.94
C GLN A 142 7.70 2.78 20.82
N ILE A 143 6.85 1.87 20.34
CA ILE A 143 5.39 2.03 20.30
C ILE A 143 4.80 0.81 21.00
N ASP A 144 3.96 1.04 22.00
CA ASP A 144 3.35 -0.02 22.81
C ASP A 144 4.35 -1.04 23.41
N GLY A 145 5.56 -0.58 23.73
CA GLY A 145 6.62 -1.44 24.22
C GLY A 145 7.40 -2.22 23.14
N GLU A 146 6.99 -2.16 21.88
CA GLU A 146 7.71 -2.76 20.76
C GLU A 146 8.71 -1.74 20.18
N LYS A 147 9.94 -2.19 19.96
CA LYS A 147 10.99 -1.37 19.36
C LYS A 147 10.82 -1.26 17.87
N MET A 148 10.82 -0.04 17.35
CA MET A 148 10.85 0.21 15.91
C MET A 148 12.25 0.09 15.33
N GLU A 149 12.32 -0.40 14.09
CA GLU A 149 13.57 -0.48 13.34
C GLU A 149 13.97 0.91 12.84
N THR A 150 15.18 1.35 13.20
CA THR A 150 15.80 2.55 12.65
C THR A 150 16.61 2.17 11.42
N VAL A 151 16.38 2.86 10.31
CA VAL A 151 17.04 2.58 9.03
C VAL A 151 17.73 3.83 8.49
N THR A 152 18.78 3.63 7.69
CA THR A 152 19.48 4.69 6.96
C THR A 152 18.94 4.91 5.56
N ASP A 153 18.20 3.94 5.05
CA ASP A 153 17.51 4.01 3.76
C ASP A 153 16.26 3.12 3.76
N PHE A 154 15.31 3.44 2.91
CA PHE A 154 14.15 2.60 2.64
C PHE A 154 13.64 2.79 1.20
N ILE A 155 12.83 1.85 0.73
CA ILE A 155 12.21 1.94 -0.59
C ILE A 155 10.75 2.33 -0.39
N PHE A 156 10.34 3.46 -0.98
CA PHE A 156 8.96 3.92 -1.03
C PHE A 156 8.52 4.04 -2.48
N LEU A 157 7.46 3.32 -2.85
CA LEU A 157 6.90 3.28 -4.21
C LEU A 157 7.96 3.00 -5.29
N GLY A 158 8.89 2.11 -4.98
CA GLY A 158 9.95 1.73 -5.91
C GLY A 158 11.15 2.67 -5.94
N SER A 159 11.14 3.80 -5.22
CA SER A 159 12.28 4.73 -5.11
C SER A 159 13.01 4.56 -3.79
N LYS A 160 14.32 4.48 -3.86
CA LYS A 160 15.19 4.40 -2.68
C LYS A 160 15.44 5.80 -2.11
N ILE A 161 15.03 6.01 -0.86
CA ILE A 161 15.23 7.25 -0.11
C ILE A 161 16.30 6.98 0.95
N THR A 162 17.26 7.89 1.09
CA THR A 162 18.38 7.80 2.03
C THR A 162 18.35 8.94 3.02
N ALA A 163 18.85 8.70 4.25
CA ALA A 163 18.86 9.68 5.33
C ALA A 163 19.76 10.88 5.05
N ASP A 164 20.79 10.73 4.22
CA ASP A 164 21.70 11.80 3.78
C ASP A 164 21.15 12.62 2.61
N GLY A 165 20.03 12.20 2.02
CA GLY A 165 19.41 12.88 0.86
C GLY A 165 20.17 12.67 -0.46
N ASP A 166 21.19 11.78 -0.51
CA ASP A 166 21.92 11.50 -1.76
C ASP A 166 21.10 10.63 -2.70
N CYS A 167 20.65 11.19 -3.80
CA CYS A 167 19.91 10.50 -4.84
C CYS A 167 20.79 9.80 -5.89
N SER A 168 22.13 9.91 -5.83
CA SER A 168 23.05 9.37 -6.83
C SER A 168 22.93 7.85 -6.99
N HIS A 169 22.76 7.13 -5.90
CA HIS A 169 22.55 5.69 -5.89
C HIS A 169 21.23 5.31 -6.54
N GLU A 170 20.17 6.07 -6.29
CA GLU A 170 18.84 5.83 -6.86
C GLU A 170 18.83 6.07 -8.38
N ILE A 171 19.47 7.14 -8.84
CA ILE A 171 19.62 7.44 -10.27
C ILE A 171 20.35 6.29 -10.98
N LYS A 172 21.48 5.85 -10.40
CA LYS A 172 22.24 4.70 -10.95
C LYS A 172 21.39 3.42 -10.99
N ARG A 173 20.64 3.14 -9.93
CA ARG A 173 19.77 1.97 -9.84
C ARG A 173 18.70 1.99 -10.94
N HIS A 174 18.03 3.12 -11.15
CA HIS A 174 17.02 3.29 -12.20
C HIS A 174 17.62 3.15 -13.60
N LEU A 175 18.81 3.70 -13.84
CA LEU A 175 19.53 3.53 -15.11
C LEU A 175 19.84 2.05 -15.40
N VAL A 176 20.28 1.29 -14.40
CA VAL A 176 20.55 -0.15 -14.54
C VAL A 176 19.26 -0.92 -14.83
N LEU A 177 18.17 -0.62 -14.10
CA LEU A 177 16.87 -1.23 -14.33
C LEU A 177 16.34 -0.92 -15.72
N GLY A 178 16.41 0.33 -16.16
CA GLY A 178 16.01 0.75 -17.50
C GLY A 178 16.79 0.02 -18.60
N ARG A 179 18.13 -0.08 -18.46
CA ARG A 179 18.96 -0.86 -19.39
C ARG A 179 18.54 -2.33 -19.43
N LYS A 180 18.29 -2.95 -18.28
CA LYS A 180 17.84 -4.35 -18.21
C LYS A 180 16.51 -4.56 -18.92
N VAL A 181 15.56 -3.65 -18.77
CA VAL A 181 14.27 -3.72 -19.47
C VAL A 181 14.46 -3.58 -20.97
N MET A 182 15.28 -2.63 -21.42
CA MET A 182 15.56 -2.44 -22.85
C MET A 182 16.22 -3.68 -23.45
N THR A 183 17.23 -4.26 -22.79
CA THR A 183 17.89 -5.49 -23.25
C THR A 183 16.89 -6.67 -23.35
N ASN A 184 15.97 -6.78 -22.41
CA ASN A 184 14.95 -7.82 -22.45
C ASN A 184 13.95 -7.60 -23.61
N LEU A 185 13.60 -6.34 -23.92
CA LEU A 185 12.75 -6.00 -25.06
C LEU A 185 13.45 -6.31 -26.39
N ASP A 186 14.75 -6.03 -26.52
CA ASP A 186 15.53 -6.39 -27.70
C ASP A 186 15.55 -7.91 -27.94
N ILE A 187 15.63 -8.72 -26.89
CA ILE A 187 15.58 -10.18 -26.97
C ILE A 187 14.19 -10.61 -27.49
N ILE A 188 13.09 -10.02 -26.98
CA ILE A 188 11.72 -10.34 -27.41
C ILE A 188 11.50 -9.91 -28.85
N SER A 189 11.91 -8.71 -29.24
CA SER A 189 11.79 -8.19 -30.61
C SER A 189 12.56 -9.06 -31.61
N ASN A 190 13.77 -9.51 -31.26
CA ASN A 190 14.53 -10.41 -32.10
C ASN A 190 13.91 -11.82 -32.18
N ALA A 191 13.28 -12.31 -31.09
CA ALA A 191 12.57 -13.59 -31.10
C ALA A 191 11.31 -13.54 -31.99
N ASP A 192 10.54 -12.46 -31.94
CA ASP A 192 9.37 -12.27 -32.79
C ASP A 192 9.76 -12.13 -34.28
N THR A 193 10.88 -11.49 -34.58
CA THR A 193 11.41 -11.38 -35.96
C THR A 193 11.83 -12.76 -36.50
N LEU A 194 12.39 -13.62 -35.64
CA LEU A 194 12.74 -15.00 -36.02
C LEU A 194 11.49 -15.90 -36.18
N LEU A 195 10.41 -15.65 -35.45
CA LEU A 195 9.15 -16.37 -35.56
C LEU A 195 8.36 -15.97 -36.81
N CYS A 196 8.42 -14.73 -37.24
CA CYS A 196 7.81 -14.25 -38.47
C CYS A 196 8.48 -14.80 -39.74
N GLN A 197 9.72 -15.28 -39.63
CA GLN A 197 10.43 -15.92 -40.75
C GLN A 197 10.12 -17.44 -40.92
N LYS A 198 9.46 -18.06 -39.93
CA LYS A 198 8.96 -19.43 -40.02
C LYS A 198 7.44 -19.37 -40.20
N GLY A 199 7.00 -19.62 -41.42
CA GLY A 199 5.60 -19.55 -41.87
C GLY A 199 4.56 -20.22 -40.95
N PRO A 200 3.24 -20.08 -41.25
CA PRO A 200 2.17 -20.22 -40.27
C PRO A 200 1.96 -21.67 -39.85
N SER A 201 2.23 -22.00 -38.61
CA SER A 201 1.64 -23.14 -37.92
C SER A 201 0.84 -22.65 -36.72
N SER A 202 -0.46 -22.82 -36.87
CA SER A 202 -1.50 -22.54 -35.89
C SER A 202 -1.27 -23.31 -34.59
N GLN A 203 -0.92 -22.62 -33.50
CA GLN A 203 -1.26 -23.05 -32.12
C GLN A 203 -1.24 -21.84 -31.20
N GLY A 204 -2.41 -21.56 -30.58
CA GLY A 204 -2.60 -20.45 -29.67
C GLY A 204 -1.79 -20.61 -28.38
N CYS A 205 -0.97 -19.63 -28.08
CA CYS A 205 -0.36 -19.46 -26.77
C CYS A 205 -1.24 -18.55 -25.91
N GLY A 206 -1.90 -19.16 -24.93
CA GLY A 206 -2.56 -18.42 -23.85
C GLY A 206 -1.52 -17.78 -22.95
N PHE A 207 -1.51 -16.46 -22.86
CA PHE A 207 -0.72 -15.72 -21.86
C PHE A 207 -1.39 -15.83 -20.50
N SER A 208 -0.77 -16.59 -19.61
CA SER A 208 -1.03 -16.51 -18.16
C SER A 208 -0.04 -15.53 -17.55
N SER A 209 -0.48 -14.30 -17.29
CA SER A 209 0.31 -13.33 -16.54
C SER A 209 -0.02 -13.45 -15.05
N SER A 210 0.79 -14.21 -14.33
CA SER A 210 0.81 -14.21 -12.87
C SER A 210 1.87 -13.22 -12.38
N HIS A 211 1.49 -11.99 -12.10
CA HIS A 211 2.30 -11.09 -11.28
C HIS A 211 1.77 -11.12 -9.86
N VAL A 212 2.51 -11.80 -9.00
CA VAL A 212 2.36 -11.73 -7.56
C VAL A 212 3.22 -10.56 -7.06
N TRP A 213 2.57 -9.55 -6.49
CA TRP A 213 3.22 -8.55 -5.66
C TRP A 213 2.89 -8.87 -4.20
N MET A 214 3.94 -9.19 -3.44
CA MET A 214 3.89 -9.18 -1.97
C MET A 214 4.27 -7.80 -1.46
#